data_dccd2798960a83fb78ceedc0547deef8
#
_entry.id   dccd2798960a83fb78ceedc0547deef8
#
_cell.length_a   1.000
_cell.length_b   1.000
_cell.length_c   1.000
_cell.angle_alpha   90.00
_cell.angle_beta   90.00
_cell.angle_gamma   90.00
#
_symmetry.space_group_name_H-M   'P 1'
#
loop_
_entity.id
_entity.type
_entity.pdbx_description
1 polymer ?
#
loop_
_entity_poly.entity_id
_entity_poly.type
_entity_poly.pdbx_seq_one_letter_code
_entity_poly.pdbx_strand_id
1 'polypeptide(L)'
;TSHGAYKFTKPPTGDVLSIERIKEIHKRIPNTHLVMHGSSSVPQEWLKVINEFGGDIKETYGVPVEEIVEGIKHGVRKVNIDTDLRLASTGAIRRMMAEHPSEFDPRKFFAKTIVAMRDICIARYEAFGTAGNASKIKPISLEGMFQRYASGELTAKVN
;
A
#
# COMPACT_ATOMS: atom_id res chain seq x y z
N THR A 1 8.09 2.81 -10.69
CA THR A 1 7.95 1.37 -10.35
C THR A 1 6.95 0.69 -11.29
N SER A 2 7.18 -0.58 -11.57
CA SER A 2 6.29 -1.37 -12.43
C SER A 2 5.00 -1.76 -11.68
N HIS A 3 3.89 -1.80 -12.43
CA HIS A 3 2.64 -2.39 -11.96
C HIS A 3 2.68 -3.91 -12.16
N GLY A 4 2.05 -4.67 -11.26
CA GLY A 4 1.91 -6.12 -11.37
C GLY A 4 1.99 -6.82 -10.02
N ALA A 5 1.60 -8.10 -10.01
CA ALA A 5 1.63 -8.92 -8.80
C ALA A 5 3.06 -9.40 -8.47
N TYR A 6 3.86 -9.65 -9.50
CA TYR A 6 5.26 -10.07 -9.36
C TYR A 6 6.17 -8.89 -9.71
N LYS A 7 6.97 -8.43 -8.74
CA LYS A 7 7.81 -7.25 -8.92
C LYS A 7 9.27 -7.60 -9.15
N PHE A 8 9.89 -8.28 -8.19
CA PHE A 8 11.29 -8.63 -8.27
C PHE A 8 11.45 -10.12 -7.98
N THR A 9 12.34 -10.79 -8.74
CA THR A 9 12.67 -12.21 -8.57
C THR A 9 13.84 -12.45 -7.59
N LYS A 10 14.46 -11.36 -7.13
CA LYS A 10 15.55 -11.37 -6.15
C LYS A 10 15.25 -10.33 -5.07
N PRO A 11 15.74 -10.54 -3.85
CA PRO A 11 15.65 -9.51 -2.81
C PRO A 11 16.23 -8.19 -3.30
N PRO A 12 15.53 -7.06 -3.12
CA PRO A 12 16.07 -5.77 -3.48
C PRO A 12 17.29 -5.43 -2.62
N THR A 13 18.31 -4.89 -3.24
CA THR A 13 19.59 -4.52 -2.59
C THR A 13 19.67 -3.04 -2.24
N GLY A 14 18.55 -2.34 -2.24
CA GLY A 14 18.42 -0.88 -2.10
C GLY A 14 18.12 -0.22 -3.43
N ASP A 15 17.78 1.06 -3.39
CA ASP A 15 17.49 1.91 -4.56
C ASP A 15 16.43 1.37 -5.54
N VAL A 16 15.43 0.68 -5.01
CA VAL A 16 14.28 0.23 -5.81
C VAL A 16 13.48 1.43 -6.30
N LEU A 17 13.35 2.45 -5.43
CA LEU A 17 12.78 3.73 -5.77
C LEU A 17 13.89 4.74 -6.07
N SER A 18 13.79 5.43 -7.20
CA SER A 18 14.68 6.56 -7.47
C SER A 18 14.27 7.76 -6.62
N ILE A 19 14.76 7.83 -5.40
CA ILE A 19 14.45 8.92 -4.46
C ILE A 19 14.90 10.27 -5.01
N GLU A 20 16.06 10.33 -5.67
CA GLU A 20 16.55 11.57 -6.31
C GLU A 20 15.58 12.05 -7.41
N ARG A 21 14.95 11.13 -8.15
CA ARG A 21 13.93 11.50 -9.13
C ARG A 21 12.68 12.06 -8.46
N ILE A 22 12.27 11.51 -7.32
CA ILE A 22 11.13 12.02 -6.54
C ILE A 22 11.42 13.43 -6.06
N LYS A 23 12.62 13.68 -5.51
CA LYS A 23 13.08 15.00 -5.07
C LYS A 23 13.06 16.02 -6.23
N GLU A 24 13.58 15.64 -7.38
CA GLU A 24 13.62 16.51 -8.56
C GLU A 24 12.22 16.85 -9.07
N ILE A 25 11.30 15.87 -9.11
CA ILE A 25 9.90 16.11 -9.48
C ILE A 25 9.26 17.09 -8.50
N HIS A 26 9.39 16.82 -7.18
CA HIS A 26 8.80 17.67 -6.16
C HIS A 26 9.35 19.11 -6.18
N LYS A 27 10.64 19.25 -6.49
CA LYS A 27 11.27 20.58 -6.68
C LYS A 27 10.63 21.36 -7.83
N ARG A 28 10.30 20.68 -8.94
CA ARG A 28 9.68 21.32 -10.12
C ARG A 28 8.22 21.65 -9.95
N ILE A 29 7.49 20.84 -9.18
CA ILE A 29 6.04 21.00 -8.95
C ILE A 29 5.73 20.93 -7.43
N PRO A 30 6.21 21.89 -6.63
CA PRO A 30 6.24 21.80 -5.17
C PRO A 30 4.87 21.80 -4.50
N ASN A 31 3.83 22.32 -5.17
CA ASN A 31 2.46 22.34 -4.67
C ASN A 31 1.59 21.19 -5.19
N THR A 32 2.20 20.19 -5.86
CA THR A 32 1.51 19.02 -6.38
C THR A 32 1.78 17.82 -5.50
N HIS A 33 0.73 17.15 -5.05
CA HIS A 33 0.83 15.91 -4.29
C HIS A 33 1.18 14.74 -5.20
N LEU A 34 2.29 14.06 -4.92
CA LEU A 34 2.72 12.91 -5.70
C LEU A 34 2.00 11.65 -5.24
N VAL A 35 1.64 10.79 -6.19
CA VAL A 35 1.04 9.48 -5.95
C VAL A 35 2.04 8.39 -6.34
N MET A 36 2.34 7.49 -5.43
CA MET A 36 3.23 6.36 -5.69
C MET A 36 2.39 5.13 -6.06
N HIS A 37 2.63 4.63 -7.27
CA HIS A 37 2.05 3.38 -7.78
C HIS A 37 3.07 2.23 -7.70
N GLY A 38 2.55 1.00 -7.77
CA GLY A 38 3.40 -0.19 -7.76
C GLY A 38 4.18 -0.39 -6.46
N SER A 39 3.64 0.05 -5.33
CA SER A 39 4.34 0.19 -4.04
C SER A 39 4.02 -0.91 -3.04
N SER A 40 3.43 -2.02 -3.46
CA SER A 40 3.26 -3.17 -2.58
C SER A 40 4.62 -3.73 -2.16
N SER A 41 4.77 -4.07 -0.88
CA SER A 41 6.02 -4.57 -0.30
C SER A 41 6.19 -6.08 -0.40
N VAL A 42 5.11 -6.79 -0.72
CA VAL A 42 5.07 -8.26 -0.84
C VAL A 42 5.55 -8.92 0.46
N PRO A 43 4.74 -8.89 1.53
CA PRO A 43 5.10 -9.46 2.83
C PRO A 43 5.44 -10.95 2.71
N GLN A 44 6.68 -11.32 3.04
CA GLN A 44 7.20 -12.67 2.83
C GLN A 44 6.54 -13.72 3.73
N GLU A 45 6.04 -13.30 4.88
CA GLU A 45 5.27 -14.17 5.78
C GLU A 45 3.99 -14.69 5.12
N TRP A 46 3.31 -13.87 4.33
CA TRP A 46 2.09 -14.30 3.63
C TRP A 46 2.38 -15.20 2.44
N LEU A 47 3.50 -15.03 1.74
CA LEU A 47 3.95 -15.97 0.72
C LEU A 47 4.19 -17.36 1.32
N LYS A 48 4.88 -17.41 2.47
CA LYS A 48 5.12 -18.67 3.21
C LYS A 48 3.81 -19.35 3.59
N VAL A 49 2.87 -18.60 4.20
CA VAL A 49 1.56 -19.12 4.58
C VAL A 49 0.80 -19.66 3.37
N ILE A 50 0.78 -18.94 2.26
CA ILE A 50 0.08 -19.39 1.06
C ILE A 50 0.66 -20.73 0.57
N ASN A 51 1.99 -20.85 0.50
CA ASN A 51 2.65 -22.06 0.01
C ASN A 51 2.52 -23.21 0.99
N GLU A 52 2.59 -22.97 2.30
CA GLU A 52 2.38 -23.97 3.35
C GLU A 52 0.98 -24.61 3.24
N PHE A 53 -0.03 -23.83 2.90
CA PHE A 53 -1.41 -24.29 2.77
C PHE A 53 -1.86 -24.50 1.31
N GLY A 54 -0.99 -25.13 0.51
CA GLY A 54 -1.31 -25.63 -0.82
C GLY A 54 -1.26 -24.61 -1.95
N GLY A 55 -0.57 -23.48 -1.73
CA GLY A 55 -0.23 -22.54 -2.81
C GLY A 55 1.06 -22.94 -3.53
N ASP A 56 1.29 -22.27 -4.65
CA ASP A 56 2.52 -22.39 -5.45
C ASP A 56 2.90 -21.01 -5.99
N ILE A 57 3.16 -20.08 -5.07
CA ILE A 57 3.62 -18.74 -5.45
C ILE A 57 5.14 -18.77 -5.49
N LYS A 58 5.69 -18.39 -6.64
CA LYS A 58 7.13 -18.24 -6.81
C LYS A 58 7.68 -17.13 -5.93
N GLU A 59 8.94 -17.25 -5.58
CA GLU A 59 9.66 -16.23 -4.85
C GLU A 59 9.56 -14.88 -5.58
N THR A 60 9.05 -13.89 -4.88
CA THR A 60 8.86 -12.53 -5.41
C THR A 60 8.97 -11.53 -4.28
N TYR A 61 9.45 -10.33 -4.61
CA TYR A 61 9.71 -9.25 -3.67
C TYR A 61 9.06 -7.96 -4.16
N GLY A 62 8.75 -7.10 -3.23
CA GLY A 62 8.18 -5.77 -3.51
C GLY A 62 9.13 -4.64 -3.16
N VAL A 63 8.57 -3.46 -3.01
CA VAL A 63 9.30 -2.26 -2.61
C VAL A 63 9.49 -2.27 -1.09
N PRO A 64 10.71 -2.10 -0.56
CA PRO A 64 10.93 -1.95 0.87
C PRO A 64 10.10 -0.80 1.47
N VAL A 65 9.50 -1.05 2.63
CA VAL A 65 8.65 -0.04 3.30
C VAL A 65 9.44 1.22 3.64
N GLU A 66 10.71 1.06 3.98
CA GLU A 66 11.64 2.14 4.32
C GLU A 66 11.87 3.09 3.15
N GLU A 67 11.96 2.57 1.92
CA GLU A 67 12.07 3.39 0.71
C GLU A 67 10.78 4.17 0.43
N ILE A 68 9.61 3.56 0.70
CA ILE A 68 8.33 4.26 0.60
C ILE A 68 8.27 5.41 1.60
N VAL A 69 8.68 5.17 2.84
CA VAL A 69 8.75 6.19 3.90
C VAL A 69 9.69 7.33 3.48
N GLU A 70 10.82 7.02 2.86
CA GLU A 70 11.71 8.05 2.33
C GLU A 70 11.04 8.89 1.22
N GLY A 71 10.32 8.25 0.30
CA GLY A 71 9.53 8.94 -0.73
C GLY A 71 8.46 9.88 -0.13
N ILE A 72 7.84 9.49 0.98
CA ILE A 72 6.85 10.32 1.69
C ILE A 72 7.48 11.63 2.20
N LYS A 73 8.71 11.62 2.65
CA LYS A 73 9.43 12.83 3.08
C LYS A 73 9.66 13.82 1.93
N HIS A 74 9.61 13.33 0.68
CA HIS A 74 9.91 14.09 -0.52
C HIS A 74 8.68 14.31 -1.45
N GLY A 75 7.51 14.52 -0.89
CA GLY A 75 6.32 14.99 -1.62
C GLY A 75 5.31 13.90 -2.00
N VAL A 76 5.60 12.63 -1.77
CA VAL A 76 4.59 11.57 -1.91
C VAL A 76 3.54 11.73 -0.81
N ARG A 77 2.28 11.79 -1.20
CA ARG A 77 1.13 11.97 -0.28
C ARG A 77 0.10 10.85 -0.39
N LYS A 78 0.19 10.02 -1.40
CA LYS A 78 -0.63 8.82 -1.54
C LYS A 78 0.23 7.64 -2.00
N VAL A 79 0.02 6.49 -1.39
CA VAL A 79 0.70 5.24 -1.74
C VAL A 79 -0.36 4.20 -2.08
N ASN A 80 -0.26 3.61 -3.27
CA ASN A 80 -1.17 2.55 -3.69
C ASN A 80 -0.60 1.19 -3.31
N ILE A 81 -1.35 0.44 -2.49
CA ILE A 81 -1.00 -0.91 -2.04
C ILE A 81 -2.18 -1.84 -2.34
N ASP A 82 -1.94 -2.91 -3.07
CA ASP A 82 -2.94 -3.90 -3.45
C ASP A 82 -2.43 -5.33 -3.18
N THR A 83 -1.29 -5.71 -3.73
CA THR A 83 -0.74 -7.07 -3.62
C THR A 83 -0.60 -7.53 -2.17
N ASP A 84 -0.17 -6.67 -1.26
CA ASP A 84 -0.01 -7.00 0.16
C ASP A 84 -1.34 -7.47 0.79
N LEU A 85 -2.43 -6.77 0.47
CA LEU A 85 -3.77 -7.12 0.96
C LEU A 85 -4.29 -8.42 0.32
N ARG A 86 -4.03 -8.63 -0.96
CA ARG A 86 -4.41 -9.86 -1.65
C ARG A 86 -3.67 -11.07 -1.07
N LEU A 87 -2.37 -10.94 -0.79
CA LEU A 87 -1.59 -12.02 -0.18
C LEU A 87 -2.10 -12.36 1.22
N ALA A 88 -2.34 -11.35 2.06
CA ALA A 88 -2.88 -11.54 3.39
C ALA A 88 -4.27 -12.21 3.37
N SER A 89 -5.15 -11.75 2.47
CA SER A 89 -6.47 -12.34 2.25
C SER A 89 -6.38 -13.81 1.83
N THR A 90 -5.60 -14.09 0.79
CA THR A 90 -5.45 -15.45 0.24
C THR A 90 -4.82 -16.40 1.26
N GLY A 91 -3.78 -15.96 1.97
CA GLY A 91 -3.12 -16.75 3.01
C GLY A 91 -4.06 -17.09 4.16
N ALA A 92 -4.83 -16.10 4.63
CA ALA A 92 -5.79 -16.31 5.71
C ALA A 92 -6.91 -17.30 5.33
N ILE A 93 -7.42 -17.23 4.09
CA ILE A 93 -8.44 -18.17 3.60
C ILE A 93 -7.86 -19.59 3.49
N ARG A 94 -6.69 -19.75 2.86
CA ARG A 94 -6.05 -21.06 2.69
C ARG A 94 -5.78 -21.73 4.04
N ARG A 95 -5.21 -20.98 4.99
CA ARG A 95 -4.98 -21.49 6.35
C ARG A 95 -6.27 -21.92 7.00
N MET A 96 -7.32 -21.08 6.97
CA MET A 96 -8.60 -21.38 7.57
C MET A 96 -9.25 -22.64 6.98
N MET A 97 -9.19 -22.83 5.67
CA MET A 97 -9.73 -24.02 4.99
C MET A 97 -8.96 -25.30 5.38
N ALA A 98 -7.65 -25.21 5.55
CA ALA A 98 -6.82 -26.34 5.94
C ALA A 98 -7.00 -26.70 7.41
N GLU A 99 -7.04 -25.73 8.30
CA GLU A 99 -7.21 -25.95 9.75
C GLU A 99 -8.64 -26.36 10.14
N HIS A 100 -9.64 -26.00 9.34
CA HIS A 100 -11.05 -26.27 9.57
C HIS A 100 -11.73 -26.89 8.34
N PRO A 101 -11.37 -28.13 7.95
CA PRO A 101 -11.81 -28.73 6.69
C PRO A 101 -13.33 -28.98 6.60
N SER A 102 -14.03 -29.02 7.72
CA SER A 102 -15.50 -29.12 7.75
C SER A 102 -16.24 -27.79 7.65
N GLU A 103 -15.50 -26.68 7.69
CA GLU A 103 -16.14 -25.37 7.61
C GLU A 103 -16.48 -25.03 6.14
N PHE A 104 -17.70 -24.59 5.92
CA PHE A 104 -18.22 -24.27 4.59
C PHE A 104 -18.82 -22.85 4.50
N ASP A 105 -18.96 -22.15 5.63
CA ASP A 105 -19.54 -20.82 5.66
C ASP A 105 -18.50 -19.76 5.25
N PRO A 106 -18.65 -19.10 4.08
CA PRO A 106 -17.69 -18.10 3.60
C PRO A 106 -17.54 -16.91 4.55
N ARG A 107 -18.54 -16.58 5.35
CA ARG A 107 -18.46 -15.50 6.35
C ARG A 107 -17.36 -15.74 7.37
N LYS A 108 -17.11 -17.00 7.73
CA LYS A 108 -16.02 -17.37 8.65
C LYS A 108 -14.64 -17.22 8.00
N PHE A 109 -14.54 -17.56 6.71
CA PHE A 109 -13.32 -17.32 5.93
C PHE A 109 -13.02 -15.82 5.81
N PHE A 110 -14.04 -15.01 5.48
CA PHE A 110 -13.90 -13.57 5.37
C PHE A 110 -13.59 -12.88 6.70
N ALA A 111 -14.09 -13.41 7.83
CA ALA A 111 -13.72 -12.87 9.13
C ALA A 111 -12.21 -12.95 9.39
N LYS A 112 -11.54 -14.06 9.01
CA LYS A 112 -10.08 -14.19 9.09
C LYS A 112 -9.35 -13.27 8.12
N THR A 113 -9.90 -13.13 6.91
CA THR A 113 -9.39 -12.18 5.90
C THR A 113 -9.39 -10.74 6.40
N ILE A 114 -10.49 -10.30 7.01
CA ILE A 114 -10.62 -8.94 7.54
C ILE A 114 -9.53 -8.64 8.59
N VAL A 115 -9.27 -9.60 9.48
CA VAL A 115 -8.21 -9.44 10.49
C VAL A 115 -6.84 -9.31 9.84
N ALA A 116 -6.50 -10.21 8.92
CA ALA A 116 -5.21 -10.21 8.24
C ALA A 116 -4.97 -8.90 7.43
N MET A 117 -5.98 -8.46 6.69
CA MET A 117 -5.89 -7.21 5.92
C MET A 117 -5.83 -5.99 6.83
N ARG A 118 -6.60 -5.95 7.92
CA ARG A 118 -6.56 -4.88 8.91
C ARG A 118 -5.15 -4.72 9.49
N ASP A 119 -4.49 -5.81 9.82
CA ASP A 119 -3.17 -5.79 10.43
C ASP A 119 -2.11 -5.23 9.47
N ILE A 120 -2.20 -5.55 8.17
CA ILE A 120 -1.40 -4.89 7.13
C ILE A 120 -1.69 -3.38 7.08
N CYS A 121 -2.96 -2.98 7.09
CA CYS A 121 -3.32 -1.57 7.06
C CYS A 121 -2.77 -0.80 8.27
N ILE A 122 -2.89 -1.38 9.48
CA ILE A 122 -2.36 -0.77 10.71
C ILE A 122 -0.86 -0.55 10.56
N ALA A 123 -0.10 -1.59 10.19
CA ALA A 123 1.35 -1.48 10.03
C ALA A 123 1.74 -0.41 9.00
N ARG A 124 0.97 -0.24 7.92
CA ARG A 124 1.22 0.82 6.93
C ARG A 124 0.85 2.21 7.42
N TYR A 125 -0.26 2.38 8.14
CA TYR A 125 -0.61 3.66 8.75
C TYR A 125 0.43 4.11 9.78
N GLU A 126 0.96 3.21 10.57
CA GLU A 126 2.05 3.49 11.50
C GLU A 126 3.33 3.87 10.77
N ALA A 127 3.79 3.04 9.84
CA ALA A 127 5.02 3.29 9.08
C ALA A 127 4.97 4.61 8.28
N PHE A 128 3.82 4.97 7.72
CA PHE A 128 3.65 6.18 6.92
C PHE A 128 3.31 7.44 7.75
N GLY A 129 3.25 7.32 9.07
CA GLY A 129 2.97 8.43 9.98
C GLY A 129 1.54 8.97 9.91
N THR A 130 0.58 8.16 9.44
CA THR A 130 -0.82 8.56 9.29
C THR A 130 -1.73 8.01 10.40
N ALA A 131 -1.24 7.11 11.24
CA ALA A 131 -1.98 6.56 12.36
C ALA A 131 -2.46 7.67 13.33
N GLY A 132 -3.65 7.50 13.91
CA GLY A 132 -4.22 8.46 14.86
C GLY A 132 -4.72 9.78 14.27
N ASN A 133 -4.80 9.92 12.95
CA ASN A 133 -5.23 11.16 12.31
C ASN A 133 -6.67 11.13 11.75
N ALA A 134 -7.33 9.98 11.69
CA ALA A 134 -8.65 9.86 11.08
C ALA A 134 -9.69 10.82 11.70
N SER A 135 -9.71 10.95 13.02
CA SER A 135 -10.62 11.85 13.72
C SER A 135 -10.36 13.36 13.49
N LYS A 136 -9.18 13.69 13.00
CA LYS A 136 -8.78 15.08 12.68
C LYS A 136 -9.18 15.51 11.27
N ILE A 137 -9.49 14.55 10.40
CA ILE A 137 -9.87 14.79 9.01
C ILE A 137 -11.35 15.14 8.96
N LYS A 138 -11.65 16.33 8.48
CA LYS A 138 -13.02 16.77 8.23
C LYS A 138 -13.25 16.77 6.71
N PRO A 139 -14.32 16.12 6.23
CA PRO A 139 -14.69 16.20 4.82
C PRO A 139 -14.88 17.63 4.38
N ILE A 140 -14.35 18.01 3.24
CA ILE A 140 -14.62 19.30 2.61
C ILE A 140 -15.96 19.16 1.87
N SER A 141 -16.86 20.12 2.06
CA SER A 141 -18.13 20.12 1.33
C SER A 141 -17.89 20.29 -0.18
N LEU A 142 -18.86 19.86 -0.99
CA LEU A 142 -18.78 20.03 -2.45
C LEU A 142 -18.62 21.51 -2.82
N GLU A 143 -19.37 22.38 -2.18
CA GLU A 143 -19.28 23.85 -2.36
C GLU A 143 -17.89 24.36 -1.97
N GLY A 144 -17.35 23.97 -0.82
CA GLY A 144 -16.01 24.34 -0.39
C GLY A 144 -14.93 23.89 -1.37
N MET A 145 -15.04 22.68 -1.92
CA MET A 145 -14.10 22.19 -2.93
C MET A 145 -14.25 22.97 -4.25
N PHE A 146 -15.47 23.28 -4.67
CA PHE A 146 -15.72 24.10 -5.85
C PHE A 146 -15.05 25.49 -5.73
N GLN A 147 -15.17 26.15 -4.59
CA GLN A 147 -14.53 27.43 -4.34
C GLN A 147 -13.00 27.36 -4.42
N ARG A 148 -12.40 26.29 -3.90
CA ARG A 148 -10.95 26.07 -3.97
C ARG A 148 -10.45 25.88 -5.41
N TYR A 149 -11.21 25.17 -6.25
CA TYR A 149 -10.90 25.07 -7.68
C TYR A 149 -11.09 26.39 -8.40
N ALA A 150 -12.19 27.10 -8.16
CA ALA A 150 -12.49 28.38 -8.81
C ALA A 150 -11.47 29.47 -8.46
N SER A 151 -10.92 29.46 -7.25
CA SER A 151 -9.92 30.45 -6.81
C SER A 151 -8.51 30.18 -7.39
N GLY A 152 -8.28 29.04 -8.03
CA GLY A 152 -6.96 28.63 -8.50
C GLY A 152 -6.01 28.16 -7.40
N GLU A 153 -6.47 28.03 -6.15
CA GLU A 153 -5.66 27.55 -5.00
C GLU A 153 -4.99 26.21 -5.30
N LEU A 154 -5.70 25.33 -6.02
CA LEU A 154 -5.26 23.98 -6.33
C LEU A 154 -4.50 23.87 -7.67
N THR A 155 -4.25 24.98 -8.35
CA THR A 155 -3.49 24.98 -9.62
C THR A 155 -2.03 24.67 -9.34
N ALA A 156 -1.49 23.69 -10.06
CA ALA A 156 -0.08 23.33 -9.96
C ALA A 156 0.82 24.51 -10.39
N LYS A 157 1.81 24.82 -9.56
CA LYS A 157 2.86 25.80 -9.90
C LYS A 157 4.09 25.05 -10.36
N VAL A 158 4.58 25.37 -11.53
CA VAL A 158 5.80 24.80 -12.11
C VAL A 158 6.93 25.79 -11.93
N ASN A 159 8.06 25.33 -11.37
CA ASN A 159 9.30 26.09 -11.18
C ASN A 159 10.33 25.70 -12.23
#